data_c1605376589f568a9b2f4d840f677bdf
#
_entry.id   c1605376589f568a9b2f4d840f677bdf
#
_cell.length_a   1.000
_cell.length_b   1.000
_cell.length_c   1.000
_cell.angle_alpha   90.00
_cell.angle_beta   90.00
_cell.angle_gamma   90.00
#
_symmetry.space_group_name_H-M   'P 1'
#
loop_
_entity.id
_entity.type
_entity.pdbx_description
1 polymer ?
#
loop_
_entity_poly.entity_id
_entity_poly.type
_entity_poly.pdbx_seq_one_letter_code
_entity_poly.pdbx_strand_id
1 'polypeptide(L)'
;MIRSRNRIAAVRVAAFLGLSLALSLALPAPSPSWAATVRVPPRAGALADACAAAASGDTLIVAAGVHAGGAVIARPLTLRGEPGAIVEGTGSGSVLFLTGSLIRIENLAIRRSGNQPLTIDAGIFVKGGSRVRVSDVRMTDVLYGVAAERAESLIVERCELRGRASARGGVEFSMDASNGNGIHLWYCHDAAIRDSRITHFVDGVYLAFAFGTEIRGNLLWENGRYGLHTMYCQNNRLVENRFTRNIAGCAIMFSNHLVVERNDFVHNRGSRTYGLLLKDCSDGRFTHNRLVDNTVAIFMDGSNRNRLSENLVQDNGWGIILFSSCAGNEFAGNNFWNNDYPVALDMRYSDNRFDDGARGNYWSENAPYDLDANGVSDVAFSPVSAFAFLSKQYPDLAILSRSPAAAALSVAERTIPALRPSEIVDRYPLVSPASMVPPAPAAEPPVRSANGTRAMAGAGFLLVAATGLAGLFVRGWRR
;
A
#
# COMPACT_ATOMS: atom_id res chain seq x y z
N MET A 1 -17.82 -25.31 -80.27
CA MET A 1 -17.24 -26.09 -81.36
C MET A 1 -16.36 -27.18 -80.79
N ILE A 2 -16.74 -28.40 -81.08
CA ILE A 2 -16.02 -29.66 -81.28
C ILE A 2 -15.34 -30.24 -80.02
N ARG A 3 -15.96 -31.24 -79.35
CA ARG A 3 -15.96 -32.71 -79.58
C ARG A 3 -14.57 -33.27 -79.77
N SER A 4 -14.10 -34.24 -78.98
CA SER A 4 -14.53 -35.66 -78.90
C SER A 4 -13.60 -36.42 -77.95
N ARG A 5 -14.08 -37.33 -77.10
CA ARG A 5 -14.07 -38.76 -77.24
C ARG A 5 -12.68 -39.43 -77.34
N ASN A 6 -12.28 -40.32 -76.46
CA ASN A 6 -12.59 -41.75 -76.26
C ASN A 6 -11.40 -42.38 -75.50
N ARG A 7 -11.38 -43.29 -74.74
CA ARG A 7 -11.88 -44.62 -74.45
C ARG A 7 -10.89 -45.37 -73.57
N ILE A 8 -11.35 -45.92 -72.53
CA ILE A 8 -11.18 -47.28 -72.03
C ILE A 8 -9.88 -48.03 -72.38
N ALA A 9 -9.14 -48.43 -71.35
CA ALA A 9 -8.53 -49.75 -71.29
C ALA A 9 -8.42 -50.22 -69.82
N ALA A 10 -9.15 -51.24 -69.47
CA ALA A 10 -9.01 -51.99 -68.23
C ALA A 10 -7.86 -52.99 -68.40
N VAL A 11 -6.97 -53.04 -67.42
CA VAL A 11 -6.08 -54.20 -67.24
C VAL A 11 -6.14 -54.63 -65.77
N ARG A 12 -6.60 -55.83 -65.54
CA ARG A 12 -6.55 -56.58 -64.30
C ARG A 12 -5.11 -56.99 -64.02
N VAL A 13 -4.57 -56.77 -62.82
CA VAL A 13 -3.51 -57.62 -62.26
C VAL A 13 -3.68 -57.73 -60.76
N ALA A 14 -3.96 -58.94 -60.37
CA ALA A 14 -3.62 -59.73 -59.19
C ALA A 14 -3.31 -59.07 -57.85
N ALA A 15 -4.05 -59.57 -56.88
CA ALA A 15 -3.80 -59.41 -55.44
C ALA A 15 -2.44 -59.98 -55.02
N PHE A 16 -1.71 -59.19 -54.27
CA PHE A 16 -0.73 -59.68 -53.30
C PHE A 16 -1.11 -59.21 -51.91
N LEU A 17 -1.61 -60.12 -51.13
CA LEU A 17 -1.78 -60.00 -49.68
C LEU A 17 -0.39 -59.98 -49.05
N GLY A 18 0.11 -58.78 -48.78
CA GLY A 18 1.25 -58.57 -47.88
C GLY A 18 0.74 -58.33 -46.48
N LEU A 19 0.76 -59.35 -45.65
CA LEU A 19 0.48 -59.28 -44.21
C LEU A 19 1.64 -58.55 -43.53
N SER A 20 1.60 -57.23 -43.45
CA SER A 20 2.55 -56.42 -42.67
C SER A 20 2.08 -56.49 -41.20
N LEU A 21 2.71 -57.34 -40.43
CA LEU A 21 2.65 -57.41 -38.96
C LEU A 21 3.28 -56.15 -38.42
N ALA A 22 2.51 -55.04 -38.27
CA ALA A 22 2.93 -53.86 -37.56
C ALA A 22 3.00 -54.21 -36.07
N LEU A 23 4.16 -54.56 -35.61
CA LEU A 23 4.50 -54.68 -34.20
C LEU A 23 4.46 -53.25 -33.62
N SER A 24 3.26 -52.83 -33.17
CA SER A 24 3.07 -51.59 -32.41
C SER A 24 3.82 -51.79 -31.07
N LEU A 25 5.06 -51.29 -30.98
CA LEU A 25 5.66 -51.02 -29.69
C LEU A 25 4.77 -49.98 -29.01
N ALA A 26 3.78 -50.44 -28.26
CA ALA A 26 3.08 -49.63 -27.30
C ALA A 26 4.11 -49.19 -26.25
N LEU A 27 4.67 -47.99 -26.42
CA LEU A 27 5.35 -47.33 -25.33
C LEU A 27 4.37 -47.32 -24.15
N PRO A 28 4.76 -47.84 -22.96
CA PRO A 28 3.87 -47.79 -21.81
C PRO A 28 3.45 -46.32 -21.65
N ALA A 29 2.16 -46.05 -21.66
CA ALA A 29 1.64 -44.74 -21.28
C ALA A 29 2.25 -44.43 -19.92
N PRO A 30 2.81 -43.21 -19.73
CA PRO A 30 3.37 -42.83 -18.43
C PRO A 30 2.27 -43.08 -17.39
N SER A 31 2.53 -44.00 -16.48
CA SER A 31 1.64 -44.23 -15.34
C SER A 31 1.42 -42.88 -14.65
N PRO A 32 0.20 -42.56 -14.23
CA PRO A 32 -0.04 -41.36 -13.46
C PRO A 32 0.87 -41.41 -12.24
N SER A 33 1.94 -40.62 -12.24
CA SER A 33 2.79 -40.49 -11.08
C SER A 33 1.97 -39.77 -10.02
N TRP A 34 1.55 -40.50 -8.99
CA TRP A 34 0.93 -39.91 -7.82
C TRP A 34 1.94 -38.91 -7.23
N ALA A 35 1.45 -37.70 -6.89
CA ALA A 35 2.27 -36.69 -6.25
C ALA A 35 2.95 -37.29 -4.99
N ALA A 36 4.25 -37.34 -4.99
CA ALA A 36 5.03 -37.90 -3.88
C ALA A 36 5.18 -36.88 -2.75
N THR A 37 5.31 -37.41 -1.53
CA THR A 37 5.73 -36.60 -0.38
C THR A 37 7.12 -36.99 0.02
N VAL A 38 8.07 -36.05 -0.05
CA VAL A 38 9.49 -36.30 0.24
C VAL A 38 9.92 -35.44 1.41
N ARG A 39 10.49 -36.04 2.46
CA ARG A 39 11.05 -35.30 3.60
C ARG A 39 12.48 -34.90 3.31
N VAL A 40 12.77 -33.59 3.39
CA VAL A 40 14.08 -32.97 3.13
C VAL A 40 14.81 -32.74 4.45
N PRO A 41 15.94 -33.45 4.73
CA PRO A 41 16.69 -33.24 5.96
C PRO A 41 17.50 -31.94 5.94
N PRO A 42 17.85 -31.37 7.13
CA PRO A 42 18.67 -30.16 7.23
C PRO A 42 20.15 -30.44 6.95
N ARG A 43 20.47 -30.71 5.69
CA ARG A 43 21.82 -31.00 5.18
C ARG A 43 22.15 -30.04 4.06
N ALA A 44 23.41 -29.65 3.95
CA ALA A 44 23.87 -28.75 2.88
C ALA A 44 23.48 -29.29 1.48
N GLY A 45 22.91 -28.45 0.64
CA GLY A 45 22.46 -28.80 -0.70
C GLY A 45 21.15 -29.61 -0.78
N ALA A 46 20.72 -30.30 0.29
CA ALA A 46 19.55 -31.18 0.22
C ALA A 46 18.27 -30.53 -0.26
N LEU A 47 18.01 -29.27 0.10
CA LEU A 47 16.84 -28.54 -0.37
C LEU A 47 16.89 -28.25 -1.87
N ALA A 48 18.04 -27.79 -2.36
CA ALA A 48 18.23 -27.51 -3.79
C ALA A 48 18.15 -28.81 -4.62
N ASP A 49 18.79 -29.87 -4.16
CA ASP A 49 18.75 -31.20 -4.80
C ASP A 49 17.31 -31.74 -4.86
N ALA A 50 16.57 -31.66 -3.74
CA ALA A 50 15.18 -32.10 -3.67
C ALA A 50 14.28 -31.29 -4.60
N CYS A 51 14.43 -29.96 -4.65
CA CYS A 51 13.68 -29.11 -5.58
C CYS A 51 13.98 -29.43 -7.05
N ALA A 52 15.23 -29.74 -7.37
CA ALA A 52 15.63 -30.11 -8.74
C ALA A 52 15.11 -31.51 -9.14
N ALA A 53 15.09 -32.46 -8.23
CA ALA A 53 14.66 -33.84 -8.46
C ALA A 53 13.12 -34.02 -8.40
N ALA A 54 12.38 -33.14 -7.73
CA ALA A 54 10.94 -33.27 -7.52
C ALA A 54 10.17 -33.37 -8.85
N ALA A 55 9.19 -34.25 -8.90
CA ALA A 55 8.23 -34.31 -10.01
C ALA A 55 7.15 -33.21 -9.85
N SER A 56 6.44 -32.94 -10.95
CA SER A 56 5.33 -31.98 -10.91
C SER A 56 4.23 -32.44 -9.96
N GLY A 57 3.84 -31.59 -9.03
CA GLY A 57 2.81 -31.88 -8.02
C GLY A 57 3.34 -32.44 -6.71
N ASP A 58 4.61 -32.76 -6.61
CA ASP A 58 5.21 -33.28 -5.36
C ASP A 58 5.10 -32.30 -4.20
N THR A 59 5.13 -32.87 -2.99
CA THR A 59 5.24 -32.13 -1.74
C THR A 59 6.58 -32.41 -1.08
N LEU A 60 7.37 -31.36 -0.88
CA LEU A 60 8.63 -31.43 -0.14
C LEU A 60 8.37 -30.95 1.30
N ILE A 61 8.55 -31.82 2.28
CA ILE A 61 8.46 -31.50 3.69
C ILE A 61 9.86 -31.11 4.18
N VAL A 62 10.07 -29.83 4.42
CA VAL A 62 11.33 -29.29 4.95
C VAL A 62 11.39 -29.59 6.44
N ALA A 63 12.28 -30.46 6.85
CA ALA A 63 12.40 -30.88 8.25
C ALA A 63 12.83 -29.72 9.16
N ALA A 64 12.55 -29.81 10.45
CA ALA A 64 13.07 -28.87 11.44
C ALA A 64 14.58 -28.71 11.34
N GLY A 65 15.08 -27.46 11.47
CA GLY A 65 16.51 -27.12 11.38
C GLY A 65 16.79 -26.11 10.28
N VAL A 66 18.09 -25.85 10.06
CA VAL A 66 18.55 -24.84 9.08
C VAL A 66 18.92 -25.52 7.77
N HIS A 67 18.29 -25.07 6.69
CA HIS A 67 18.52 -25.51 5.32
C HIS A 67 19.19 -24.37 4.53
N ALA A 68 20.16 -24.72 3.69
CA ALA A 68 20.77 -23.75 2.80
C ALA A 68 19.77 -23.27 1.75
N GLY A 69 19.68 -21.94 1.57
CA GLY A 69 18.92 -21.28 0.50
C GLY A 69 19.58 -21.40 -0.87
N GLY A 70 19.06 -20.66 -1.84
CA GLY A 70 19.50 -20.68 -3.24
C GLY A 70 18.78 -21.74 -4.08
N ALA A 71 17.71 -22.35 -3.56
CA ALA A 71 16.93 -23.32 -4.31
C ALA A 71 16.10 -22.64 -5.41
N VAL A 72 16.10 -23.25 -6.61
CA VAL A 72 15.29 -22.85 -7.76
C VAL A 72 14.11 -23.81 -7.91
N ILE A 73 12.90 -23.26 -8.00
CA ILE A 73 11.67 -24.02 -8.17
C ILE A 73 11.02 -23.63 -9.51
N ALA A 74 11.14 -24.51 -10.49
CA ALA A 74 10.69 -24.24 -11.85
C ALA A 74 9.43 -25.02 -12.27
N ARG A 75 8.87 -25.83 -11.40
CA ARG A 75 7.71 -26.69 -11.69
C ARG A 75 6.70 -26.68 -10.56
N PRO A 76 5.44 -27.08 -10.81
CA PRO A 76 4.43 -27.22 -9.78
C PRO A 76 4.91 -28.08 -8.62
N LEU A 77 4.96 -27.50 -7.41
CA LEU A 77 5.33 -28.26 -6.22
C LEU A 77 4.86 -27.51 -4.95
N THR A 78 4.70 -28.24 -3.85
CA THR A 78 4.48 -27.69 -2.52
C THR A 78 5.74 -27.84 -1.67
N LEU A 79 6.28 -26.73 -1.19
CA LEU A 79 7.37 -26.69 -0.21
C LEU A 79 6.77 -26.33 1.16
N ARG A 80 6.71 -27.27 2.08
CA ARG A 80 6.08 -27.09 3.38
C ARG A 80 7.09 -27.36 4.51
N GLY A 81 7.22 -26.39 5.43
CA GLY A 81 8.07 -26.53 6.60
C GLY A 81 7.42 -27.29 7.74
N GLU A 82 8.19 -28.15 8.42
CA GLU A 82 7.87 -28.58 9.77
C GLU A 82 8.08 -27.42 10.76
N PRO A 83 7.45 -27.42 11.94
CA PRO A 83 7.75 -26.43 12.97
C PRO A 83 9.25 -26.34 13.25
N GLY A 84 9.83 -25.14 13.11
CA GLY A 84 11.28 -24.93 13.26
C GLY A 84 12.10 -25.10 11.98
N ALA A 85 11.48 -25.30 10.83
CA ALA A 85 12.17 -25.30 9.54
C ALA A 85 12.59 -23.88 9.14
N ILE A 86 13.87 -23.68 8.84
CA ILE A 86 14.48 -22.41 8.48
C ILE A 86 15.22 -22.57 7.14
N VAL A 87 14.93 -21.72 6.17
CA VAL A 87 15.72 -21.60 4.95
C VAL A 87 16.57 -20.35 5.04
N GLU A 88 17.88 -20.53 5.09
CA GLU A 88 18.85 -19.45 5.27
C GLU A 88 19.66 -19.21 4.00
N GLY A 89 19.61 -17.99 3.50
CA GLY A 89 20.43 -17.57 2.37
C GLY A 89 21.91 -17.40 2.75
N THR A 90 22.75 -17.32 1.73
CA THR A 90 24.21 -17.14 1.91
C THR A 90 24.60 -15.67 2.14
N GLY A 91 23.64 -14.73 2.06
CA GLY A 91 23.90 -13.28 2.03
C GLY A 91 24.13 -12.77 0.61
N SER A 92 23.87 -13.57 -0.42
CA SER A 92 23.92 -13.20 -1.83
C SER A 92 22.73 -13.80 -2.58
N GLY A 93 22.09 -13.02 -3.45
CA GLY A 93 20.91 -13.43 -4.21
C GLY A 93 19.66 -13.66 -3.37
N SER A 94 18.64 -14.20 -4.00
CA SER A 94 17.38 -14.56 -3.35
C SER A 94 17.47 -15.91 -2.66
N VAL A 95 16.77 -16.08 -1.52
CA VAL A 95 16.80 -17.32 -0.75
C VAL A 95 16.03 -18.44 -1.45
N LEU A 96 14.87 -18.14 -2.03
CA LEU A 96 14.12 -19.01 -2.92
C LEU A 96 13.83 -18.28 -4.23
N PHE A 97 14.06 -18.94 -5.37
CA PHE A 97 13.80 -18.39 -6.68
C PHE A 97 12.77 -19.26 -7.42
N LEU A 98 11.62 -18.68 -7.73
CA LEU A 98 10.47 -19.36 -8.33
C LEU A 98 10.28 -18.91 -9.78
N THR A 99 10.30 -19.85 -10.72
CA THR A 99 10.06 -19.55 -12.15
C THR A 99 8.90 -20.37 -12.72
N GLY A 100 8.30 -21.26 -11.91
CA GLY A 100 7.18 -22.11 -12.31
C GLY A 100 5.82 -21.54 -11.89
N SER A 101 4.80 -22.25 -12.29
CA SER A 101 3.40 -22.02 -11.89
C SER A 101 2.94 -23.08 -10.88
N LEU A 102 1.82 -22.81 -10.20
CA LEU A 102 1.21 -23.74 -9.23
C LEU A 102 2.16 -24.14 -8.10
N ILE A 103 3.00 -23.21 -7.65
CA ILE A 103 3.94 -23.42 -6.55
C ILE A 103 3.30 -22.93 -5.25
N ARG A 104 3.48 -23.70 -4.18
CA ARG A 104 3.08 -23.34 -2.81
C ARG A 104 4.26 -23.38 -1.89
N ILE A 105 4.44 -22.30 -1.13
CA ILE A 105 5.46 -22.16 -0.09
C ILE A 105 4.72 -21.94 1.23
N GLU A 106 4.84 -22.86 2.17
CA GLU A 106 4.02 -22.89 3.38
C GLU A 106 4.84 -23.16 4.64
N ASN A 107 4.51 -22.48 5.75
CA ASN A 107 5.03 -22.73 7.10
C ASN A 107 6.56 -22.70 7.20
N LEU A 108 7.23 -21.71 6.62
CA LEU A 108 8.69 -21.62 6.64
C LEU A 108 9.16 -20.35 7.34
N ALA A 109 10.30 -20.43 8.00
CA ALA A 109 11.10 -19.26 8.32
C ALA A 109 12.17 -19.06 7.23
N ILE A 110 12.32 -17.82 6.73
CA ILE A 110 13.28 -17.47 5.67
C ILE A 110 14.11 -16.28 6.16
N ARG A 111 15.44 -16.35 5.98
CA ARG A 111 16.32 -15.26 6.41
C ARG A 111 17.58 -15.13 5.56
N ARG A 112 18.25 -13.96 5.69
CA ARG A 112 19.57 -13.69 5.09
C ARG A 112 19.60 -13.73 3.57
N SER A 113 18.75 -12.95 2.90
CA SER A 113 18.92 -12.67 1.45
C SER A 113 20.18 -11.85 1.19
N GLY A 114 20.57 -11.73 -0.06
CA GLY A 114 21.58 -10.76 -0.50
C GLY A 114 21.15 -9.30 -0.27
N ASN A 115 22.00 -8.36 -0.74
CA ASN A 115 21.87 -6.91 -0.54
C ASN A 115 21.82 -6.12 -1.83
N GLN A 116 21.59 -6.75 -2.98
CA GLN A 116 21.60 -6.08 -4.27
C GLN A 116 20.19 -5.71 -4.73
N PRO A 117 19.83 -4.42 -4.74
CA PRO A 117 18.50 -3.98 -5.20
C PRO A 117 18.29 -4.23 -6.68
N LEU A 118 19.33 -4.11 -7.51
CA LEU A 118 19.24 -4.29 -8.96
C LEU A 118 18.91 -5.72 -9.37
N THR A 119 19.37 -6.71 -8.60
CA THR A 119 19.08 -8.13 -8.83
C THR A 119 17.87 -8.63 -8.02
N ILE A 120 17.25 -7.72 -7.24
CA ILE A 120 16.09 -8.00 -6.40
C ILE A 120 16.37 -9.19 -5.46
N ASP A 121 17.39 -9.05 -4.62
CA ASP A 121 17.76 -10.07 -3.64
C ASP A 121 16.65 -10.22 -2.58
N ALA A 122 15.79 -11.24 -2.69
CA ALA A 122 14.59 -11.42 -1.90
C ALA A 122 14.62 -12.65 -0.99
N GLY A 123 13.76 -12.68 0.01
CA GLY A 123 13.42 -13.93 0.69
C GLY A 123 12.82 -14.93 -0.31
N ILE A 124 11.82 -14.49 -1.07
CA ILE A 124 11.22 -15.24 -2.18
C ILE A 124 11.15 -14.32 -3.40
N PHE A 125 11.75 -14.72 -4.51
CA PHE A 125 11.61 -14.04 -5.78
C PHE A 125 10.83 -14.91 -6.78
N VAL A 126 9.69 -14.39 -7.26
CA VAL A 126 8.84 -15.02 -8.28
C VAL A 126 9.06 -14.32 -9.60
N LYS A 127 9.63 -15.00 -10.58
CA LYS A 127 9.85 -14.46 -11.92
C LYS A 127 8.95 -15.13 -12.94
N GLY A 128 7.88 -14.45 -13.35
CA GLY A 128 6.81 -15.02 -14.16
C GLY A 128 5.97 -16.03 -13.37
N GLY A 129 5.31 -16.92 -14.09
CA GLY A 129 4.47 -17.96 -13.51
C GLY A 129 3.10 -17.48 -13.05
N SER A 130 2.22 -18.43 -12.79
CA SER A 130 0.86 -18.15 -12.34
C SER A 130 0.46 -19.03 -11.16
N ARG A 131 -0.50 -18.54 -10.35
CA ARG A 131 -1.05 -19.28 -9.21
C ARG A 131 0.03 -19.75 -8.22
N VAL A 132 0.96 -18.84 -7.89
CA VAL A 132 1.95 -19.04 -6.81
C VAL A 132 1.31 -18.60 -5.49
N ARG A 133 1.48 -19.39 -4.44
CA ARG A 133 0.99 -19.08 -3.10
C ARG A 133 2.11 -19.12 -2.08
N VAL A 134 2.21 -18.08 -1.27
CA VAL A 134 3.11 -17.97 -0.12
C VAL A 134 2.25 -17.76 1.11
N SER A 135 2.22 -18.69 2.02
CA SER A 135 1.38 -18.62 3.21
C SER A 135 2.09 -19.06 4.48
N ASP A 136 1.76 -18.40 5.58
CA ASP A 136 2.28 -18.73 6.92
C ASP A 136 3.81 -18.70 6.97
N VAL A 137 4.43 -17.74 6.24
CA VAL A 137 5.89 -17.61 6.15
C VAL A 137 6.35 -16.42 6.98
N ARG A 138 7.39 -16.64 7.80
CA ARG A 138 8.08 -15.58 8.53
C ARG A 138 9.40 -15.26 7.84
N MET A 139 9.63 -13.97 7.56
CA MET A 139 10.90 -13.50 6.96
C MET A 139 11.56 -12.46 7.85
N THR A 140 12.87 -12.61 8.03
CA THR A 140 13.71 -11.66 8.76
C THR A 140 15.06 -11.49 8.07
N ASP A 141 15.68 -10.34 8.24
CA ASP A 141 16.99 -10.06 7.65
C ASP A 141 17.01 -10.32 6.13
N VAL A 142 15.99 -9.84 5.43
CA VAL A 142 15.87 -9.88 3.95
C VAL A 142 15.82 -8.46 3.39
N LEU A 143 16.38 -8.27 2.20
CA LEU A 143 16.31 -6.97 1.50
C LEU A 143 14.90 -6.75 0.97
N TYR A 144 14.39 -7.65 0.14
CA TYR A 144 12.98 -7.76 -0.20
C TYR A 144 12.39 -8.99 0.49
N GLY A 145 11.16 -8.87 0.98
CA GLY A 145 10.46 -10.04 1.53
C GLY A 145 10.02 -10.97 0.40
N VAL A 146 8.88 -10.68 -0.22
CA VAL A 146 8.38 -11.36 -1.43
C VAL A 146 8.47 -10.38 -2.60
N ALA A 147 9.24 -10.71 -3.61
CA ALA A 147 9.30 -9.96 -4.86
C ALA A 147 8.70 -10.77 -6.00
N ALA A 148 7.95 -10.12 -6.89
CA ALA A 148 7.40 -10.77 -8.07
C ALA A 148 7.50 -9.85 -9.29
N GLU A 149 7.90 -10.45 -10.41
CA GLU A 149 7.97 -9.83 -11.72
C GLU A 149 7.13 -10.63 -12.71
N ARG A 150 6.15 -9.98 -13.37
CA ARG A 150 5.27 -10.60 -14.38
C ARG A 150 4.59 -11.88 -13.90
N ALA A 151 4.17 -11.90 -12.63
CA ALA A 151 3.41 -13.01 -12.06
C ALA A 151 1.90 -12.76 -12.17
N GLU A 152 1.14 -13.84 -12.35
CA GLU A 152 -0.31 -13.81 -12.41
C GLU A 152 -0.91 -14.60 -11.23
N SER A 153 -1.93 -14.06 -10.59
CA SER A 153 -2.65 -14.72 -9.48
C SER A 153 -1.71 -15.15 -8.33
N LEU A 154 -0.72 -14.29 -7.98
CA LEU A 154 0.12 -14.50 -6.82
C LEU A 154 -0.68 -14.22 -5.53
N ILE A 155 -0.62 -15.12 -4.57
CA ILE A 155 -1.22 -14.97 -3.24
C ILE A 155 -0.12 -14.95 -2.18
N VAL A 156 -0.09 -13.87 -1.38
CA VAL A 156 0.75 -13.77 -0.18
C VAL A 156 -0.19 -13.56 1.01
N GLU A 157 -0.22 -14.50 1.94
CA GLU A 157 -1.18 -14.44 3.04
C GLU A 157 -0.63 -14.96 4.36
N ARG A 158 -1.10 -14.37 5.47
CA ARG A 158 -0.71 -14.73 6.84
C ARG A 158 0.81 -14.78 7.03
N CYS A 159 1.52 -13.87 6.36
CA CYS A 159 2.97 -13.77 6.44
C CYS A 159 3.40 -12.70 7.44
N GLU A 160 4.54 -12.91 8.08
CA GLU A 160 5.20 -11.93 8.93
C GLU A 160 6.54 -11.53 8.31
N LEU A 161 6.60 -10.31 7.76
CA LEU A 161 7.76 -9.82 7.02
C LEU A 161 8.41 -8.68 7.80
N ARG A 162 9.68 -8.85 8.18
CA ARG A 162 10.48 -7.83 8.84
C ARG A 162 11.76 -7.57 8.06
N GLY A 163 11.89 -6.36 7.55
CA GLY A 163 13.07 -5.89 6.82
C GLY A 163 14.22 -5.52 7.75
N ARG A 164 15.29 -5.01 7.14
CA ARG A 164 16.53 -4.57 7.79
C ARG A 164 16.51 -3.11 8.20
N ALA A 165 15.53 -2.32 7.73
CA ALA A 165 15.46 -0.90 8.01
C ALA A 165 15.54 -0.67 9.52
N SER A 166 16.53 0.09 9.93
CA SER A 166 16.68 0.49 11.33
C SER A 166 15.53 1.42 11.67
N ALA A 167 14.70 1.03 12.63
CA ALA A 167 13.79 1.96 13.30
C ALA A 167 14.60 2.93 14.18
N ARG A 168 15.50 3.70 13.58
CA ARG A 168 16.07 4.87 14.26
C ARG A 168 14.99 5.93 14.25
N GLY A 169 14.44 6.20 15.42
CA GLY A 169 13.56 7.33 15.66
C GLY A 169 14.27 8.64 15.37
N GLY A 170 14.25 9.03 14.13
CA GLY A 170 14.79 10.27 13.60
C GLY A 170 14.52 10.24 12.11
N VAL A 171 13.68 11.14 11.65
CA VAL A 171 13.26 11.37 10.27
C VAL A 171 14.48 11.84 9.45
N GLU A 172 15.47 10.99 9.26
CA GLU A 172 16.39 11.14 8.16
C GLU A 172 16.04 10.05 7.14
N PHE A 173 15.42 10.51 6.09
CA PHE A 173 15.22 9.81 4.86
C PHE A 173 16.58 9.39 4.31
N SER A 174 17.15 8.32 4.80
CA SER A 174 18.16 7.64 4.01
C SER A 174 17.42 6.99 2.85
N MET A 175 17.44 7.66 1.71
CA MET A 175 17.22 7.05 0.40
C MET A 175 18.35 6.04 0.12
N ASP A 176 18.81 5.39 1.18
CA ASP A 176 19.83 4.39 1.09
C ASP A 176 19.26 3.23 0.27
N ALA A 177 19.79 3.08 -0.94
CA ALA A 177 19.44 2.02 -1.88
C ALA A 177 19.67 0.60 -1.30
N SER A 178 20.16 0.52 -0.07
CA SER A 178 20.42 -0.72 0.67
C SER A 178 19.16 -1.35 1.29
N ASN A 179 18.00 -0.68 1.25
CA ASN A 179 16.76 -1.18 1.83
C ASN A 179 15.71 -1.40 0.74
N GLY A 180 15.13 -2.61 0.68
CA GLY A 180 14.08 -3.00 -0.26
C GLY A 180 12.68 -2.91 0.35
N ASN A 181 11.72 -3.52 -0.33
CA ASN A 181 10.31 -3.52 0.02
C ASN A 181 9.86 -4.84 0.65
N GLY A 182 8.85 -4.79 1.52
CA GLY A 182 8.30 -6.00 2.13
C GLY A 182 7.69 -6.92 1.08
N ILE A 183 6.76 -6.41 0.29
CA ILE A 183 6.24 -7.08 -0.90
C ILE A 183 6.43 -6.13 -2.09
N HIS A 184 7.04 -6.62 -3.16
CA HIS A 184 7.35 -5.86 -4.37
C HIS A 184 6.75 -6.55 -5.59
N LEU A 185 5.71 -5.96 -6.20
CA LEU A 185 5.07 -6.49 -7.39
C LEU A 185 5.32 -5.57 -8.59
N TRP A 186 5.89 -6.12 -9.65
CA TRP A 186 6.18 -5.40 -10.89
C TRP A 186 5.59 -6.12 -12.09
N TYR A 187 4.70 -5.44 -12.83
CA TYR A 187 3.91 -6.01 -13.95
C TYR A 187 3.14 -7.28 -13.54
N CYS A 188 2.51 -7.28 -12.37
CA CYS A 188 1.73 -8.40 -11.88
C CYS A 188 0.23 -8.17 -12.07
N HIS A 189 -0.52 -9.26 -12.26
CA HIS A 189 -1.98 -9.24 -12.43
C HIS A 189 -2.66 -10.12 -11.40
N ASP A 190 -3.85 -9.69 -10.95
CA ASP A 190 -4.76 -10.46 -10.10
C ASP A 190 -4.09 -11.05 -8.85
N ALA A 191 -3.16 -10.27 -8.26
CA ALA A 191 -2.48 -10.68 -7.04
C ALA A 191 -3.37 -10.44 -5.80
N ALA A 192 -3.11 -11.17 -4.72
CA ALA A 192 -3.75 -10.96 -3.44
C ALA A 192 -2.73 -10.94 -2.30
N ILE A 193 -2.77 -9.88 -1.48
CA ILE A 193 -1.95 -9.73 -0.28
C ILE A 193 -2.90 -9.64 0.89
N ARG A 194 -2.92 -10.66 1.77
CA ARG A 194 -3.95 -10.78 2.81
C ARG A 194 -3.36 -11.09 4.17
N ASP A 195 -3.98 -10.55 5.22
CA ASP A 195 -3.79 -10.93 6.63
C ASP A 195 -2.31 -11.00 7.06
N SER A 196 -1.47 -10.15 6.46
CA SER A 196 -0.02 -10.16 6.65
C SER A 196 0.46 -8.97 7.48
N ARG A 197 1.60 -9.14 8.14
CA ARG A 197 2.23 -8.15 9.01
C ARG A 197 3.58 -7.74 8.42
N ILE A 198 3.74 -6.46 8.07
CA ILE A 198 4.87 -6.00 7.27
C ILE A 198 5.48 -4.75 7.90
N THR A 199 6.77 -4.80 8.22
CA THR A 199 7.46 -3.74 8.94
C THR A 199 8.95 -3.64 8.63
N HIS A 200 9.54 -2.46 8.87
CA HIS A 200 10.98 -2.19 8.76
C HIS A 200 11.53 -2.39 7.34
N PHE A 201 10.75 -2.13 6.32
CA PHE A 201 11.18 -1.98 4.93
C PHE A 201 11.20 -0.51 4.51
N VAL A 202 11.67 -0.20 3.31
CA VAL A 202 11.48 1.15 2.73
C VAL A 202 9.98 1.37 2.51
N ASP A 203 9.35 0.55 1.67
CA ASP A 203 7.91 0.47 1.54
C ASP A 203 7.44 -0.90 2.06
N GLY A 204 6.35 -0.91 2.84
CA GLY A 204 5.78 -2.18 3.27
C GLY A 204 5.32 -3.01 2.08
N VAL A 205 4.53 -2.42 1.19
CA VAL A 205 4.13 -3.00 -0.11
C VAL A 205 4.40 -1.98 -1.21
N TYR A 206 5.03 -2.41 -2.28
CA TYR A 206 5.23 -1.62 -3.50
C TYR A 206 4.62 -2.31 -4.71
N LEU A 207 3.76 -1.60 -5.42
CA LEU A 207 3.10 -2.06 -6.64
C LEU A 207 3.47 -1.12 -7.79
N ALA A 208 4.02 -1.66 -8.87
CA ALA A 208 4.23 -0.91 -10.11
C ALA A 208 3.68 -1.68 -11.31
N PHE A 209 2.82 -1.02 -12.09
CA PHE A 209 2.12 -1.66 -13.21
C PHE A 209 1.40 -2.95 -12.78
N ALA A 210 0.76 -2.90 -11.58
CA ALA A 210 0.01 -4.02 -11.04
C ALA A 210 -1.49 -3.76 -11.19
N PHE A 211 -2.22 -4.74 -11.73
CA PHE A 211 -3.63 -4.59 -12.08
C PHE A 211 -4.48 -5.65 -11.38
N GLY A 212 -5.65 -5.25 -10.89
CA GLY A 212 -6.58 -6.18 -10.23
C GLY A 212 -6.08 -6.73 -8.89
N THR A 213 -5.12 -6.06 -8.24
CA THR A 213 -4.54 -6.54 -6.97
C THR A 213 -5.47 -6.23 -5.79
N GLU A 214 -5.74 -7.23 -4.96
CA GLU A 214 -6.41 -7.08 -3.67
C GLU A 214 -5.39 -7.03 -2.52
N ILE A 215 -5.48 -5.99 -1.69
CA ILE A 215 -4.69 -5.82 -0.47
C ILE A 215 -5.69 -5.74 0.68
N ARG A 216 -5.76 -6.78 1.53
CA ARG A 216 -6.81 -6.90 2.53
C ARG A 216 -6.31 -7.37 3.89
N GLY A 217 -6.80 -6.74 4.95
CA GLY A 217 -6.57 -7.19 6.34
C GLY A 217 -5.12 -7.10 6.81
N ASN A 218 -4.27 -6.35 6.13
CA ASN A 218 -2.85 -6.28 6.45
C ASN A 218 -2.55 -5.20 7.49
N LEU A 219 -1.51 -5.43 8.30
CA LEU A 219 -0.90 -4.45 9.17
C LEU A 219 0.46 -4.02 8.61
N LEU A 220 0.57 -2.74 8.23
CA LEU A 220 1.79 -2.14 7.67
C LEU A 220 2.25 -0.99 8.58
N TRP A 221 3.36 -1.18 9.29
CA TRP A 221 3.79 -0.21 10.30
C TRP A 221 5.31 -0.02 10.34
N GLU A 222 5.73 1.16 10.77
CA GLU A 222 7.14 1.51 10.96
C GLU A 222 8.00 1.19 9.74
N ASN A 223 7.45 1.40 8.53
CA ASN A 223 8.23 1.35 7.30
C ASN A 223 8.89 2.71 7.06
N GLY A 224 10.07 2.70 6.49
CA GLY A 224 10.93 3.87 6.36
C GLY A 224 10.39 4.95 5.45
N ARG A 225 9.43 4.62 4.58
CA ARG A 225 8.77 5.58 3.68
C ARG A 225 7.26 5.38 3.68
N TYR A 226 6.74 4.38 3.01
CA TYR A 226 5.30 4.17 2.85
C TYR A 226 4.85 2.82 3.39
N GLY A 227 3.67 2.79 4.00
CA GLY A 227 3.02 1.51 4.27
C GLY A 227 2.70 0.81 2.97
N LEU A 228 1.98 1.48 2.05
CA LEU A 228 1.74 1.04 0.68
C LEU A 228 2.15 2.14 -0.30
N HIS A 229 2.82 1.76 -1.38
CA HIS A 229 3.15 2.62 -2.50
C HIS A 229 2.68 1.99 -3.81
N THR A 230 1.88 2.72 -4.58
CA THR A 230 1.44 2.25 -5.91
C THR A 230 1.84 3.21 -7.00
N MET A 231 2.28 2.69 -8.14
CA MET A 231 2.60 3.47 -9.33
C MET A 231 2.05 2.81 -10.60
N TYR A 232 1.30 3.58 -11.39
CA TYR A 232 0.73 3.13 -12.67
C TYR A 232 -0.16 1.88 -12.53
N CYS A 233 -0.99 1.85 -11.48
CA CYS A 233 -1.85 0.73 -11.15
C CYS A 233 -3.31 1.02 -11.54
N GLN A 234 -4.09 -0.04 -11.79
CA GLN A 234 -5.51 0.08 -12.09
C GLN A 234 -6.33 -1.04 -11.44
N ASN A 235 -7.58 -0.73 -11.11
CA ASN A 235 -8.56 -1.67 -10.59
C ASN A 235 -8.13 -2.40 -9.31
N ASN A 236 -7.27 -1.77 -8.51
CA ASN A 236 -6.80 -2.36 -7.25
C ASN A 236 -7.78 -2.07 -6.11
N ARG A 237 -7.85 -2.97 -5.15
CA ARG A 237 -8.71 -2.89 -3.97
C ARG A 237 -7.89 -2.92 -2.69
N LEU A 238 -8.05 -1.90 -1.87
CA LEU A 238 -7.45 -1.77 -0.54
C LEU A 238 -8.57 -1.86 0.48
N VAL A 239 -8.65 -2.94 1.23
CA VAL A 239 -9.80 -3.20 2.12
C VAL A 239 -9.32 -3.65 3.51
N GLU A 240 -9.83 -2.99 4.54
CA GLU A 240 -9.60 -3.40 5.95
C GLU A 240 -8.12 -3.47 6.35
N ASN A 241 -7.24 -2.66 5.72
CA ASN A 241 -5.83 -2.59 6.11
C ASN A 241 -5.60 -1.52 7.18
N ARG A 242 -4.56 -1.71 7.98
CA ARG A 242 -4.09 -0.72 8.94
C ARG A 242 -2.69 -0.24 8.56
N PHE A 243 -2.57 1.07 8.35
CA PHE A 243 -1.32 1.77 8.03
C PHE A 243 -0.98 2.70 9.20
N THR A 244 0.07 2.41 9.94
CA THR A 244 0.39 3.18 11.14
C THR A 244 1.89 3.43 11.30
N ARG A 245 2.22 4.65 11.77
CA ARG A 245 3.61 5.06 12.04
C ARG A 245 4.55 4.91 10.82
N ASN A 246 4.03 5.15 9.61
CA ASN A 246 4.82 5.28 8.39
C ASN A 246 4.97 6.79 8.06
N ILE A 247 5.85 7.17 7.12
CA ILE A 247 5.90 8.55 6.61
C ILE A 247 4.63 8.86 5.82
N ALA A 248 4.18 7.96 4.93
CA ALA A 248 2.79 7.97 4.52
C ALA A 248 2.17 6.61 4.78
N GLY A 249 0.94 6.60 5.26
CA GLY A 249 0.18 5.37 5.37
C GLY A 249 0.07 4.71 4.01
N CYS A 250 -0.44 5.45 3.02
CA CYS A 250 -0.54 4.99 1.65
C CYS A 250 -0.20 6.14 0.68
N ALA A 251 0.68 5.89 -0.28
CA ALA A 251 0.99 6.77 -1.40
C ALA A 251 0.55 6.11 -2.70
N ILE A 252 -0.49 6.68 -3.33
CA ILE A 252 -1.07 6.20 -4.59
C ILE A 252 -0.72 7.21 -5.66
N MET A 253 0.00 6.76 -6.70
CA MET A 253 0.46 7.63 -7.76
C MET A 253 0.13 7.06 -9.15
N PHE A 254 -0.31 7.93 -10.06
CA PHE A 254 -0.60 7.60 -11.47
C PHE A 254 -1.54 6.38 -11.61
N SER A 255 -2.56 6.29 -10.75
CA SER A 255 -3.37 5.08 -10.62
C SER A 255 -4.86 5.40 -10.71
N ASN A 256 -5.65 4.52 -11.35
CA ASN A 256 -7.05 4.77 -11.63
C ASN A 256 -7.97 3.64 -11.19
N HIS A 257 -9.26 3.95 -11.03
CA HIS A 257 -10.34 2.99 -10.69
C HIS A 257 -10.05 2.20 -9.42
N LEU A 258 -9.56 2.89 -8.40
CA LEU A 258 -9.22 2.29 -7.11
C LEU A 258 -10.44 2.18 -6.21
N VAL A 259 -10.49 1.13 -5.41
CA VAL A 259 -11.42 0.99 -4.29
C VAL A 259 -10.63 0.94 -3.00
N VAL A 260 -10.79 1.96 -2.16
CA VAL A 260 -10.12 2.08 -0.85
C VAL A 260 -11.20 2.12 0.22
N GLU A 261 -11.41 1.02 0.92
CA GLU A 261 -12.58 0.82 1.76
C GLU A 261 -12.22 0.26 3.14
N ARG A 262 -12.80 0.84 4.19
CA ARG A 262 -12.62 0.40 5.59
C ARG A 262 -11.15 0.25 6.02
N ASN A 263 -10.26 1.10 5.52
CA ASN A 263 -8.87 1.13 5.96
C ASN A 263 -8.66 2.10 7.12
N ASP A 264 -7.65 1.84 7.91
CA ASP A 264 -7.24 2.60 9.08
C ASP A 264 -5.88 3.25 8.82
N PHE A 265 -5.86 4.57 8.61
CA PHE A 265 -4.65 5.38 8.42
C PHE A 265 -4.42 6.20 9.68
N VAL A 266 -3.55 5.73 10.58
CA VAL A 266 -3.44 6.30 11.92
C VAL A 266 -2.01 6.57 12.34
N HIS A 267 -1.81 7.67 13.09
CA HIS A 267 -0.53 8.03 13.69
C HIS A 267 0.63 8.18 12.68
N ASN A 268 0.36 8.55 11.42
CA ASN A 268 1.39 8.88 10.46
C ASN A 268 1.77 10.36 10.63
N ARG A 269 2.72 10.62 11.52
CA ARG A 269 3.13 11.97 11.95
C ARG A 269 4.59 12.28 11.64
N GLY A 270 4.90 13.52 11.31
CA GLY A 270 6.23 14.05 11.00
C GLY A 270 6.19 15.19 10.00
N SER A 271 7.32 15.67 9.53
CA SER A 271 7.36 16.62 8.43
C SER A 271 7.04 15.93 7.12
N ARG A 272 6.09 16.47 6.34
CA ARG A 272 5.63 15.91 5.05
C ARG A 272 5.12 14.48 5.17
N THR A 273 4.31 14.21 6.20
CA THR A 273 3.70 12.90 6.43
C THR A 273 2.20 12.94 6.16
N TYR A 274 1.68 11.83 5.63
CA TYR A 274 0.32 11.74 5.14
C TYR A 274 -0.34 10.43 5.60
N GLY A 275 -1.63 10.49 5.92
CA GLY A 275 -2.43 9.27 6.02
C GLY A 275 -2.60 8.64 4.64
N LEU A 276 -3.17 9.41 3.70
CA LEU A 276 -3.39 9.03 2.31
C LEU A 276 -2.86 10.13 1.37
N LEU A 277 -1.95 9.78 0.49
CA LEU A 277 -1.44 10.65 -0.56
C LEU A 277 -1.93 10.15 -1.91
N LEU A 278 -2.61 11.02 -2.66
CA LEU A 278 -3.10 10.78 -4.02
C LEU A 278 -2.41 11.74 -4.99
N LYS A 279 -1.65 11.21 -5.93
CA LYS A 279 -1.01 12.00 -6.98
C LYS A 279 -1.35 11.44 -8.36
N ASP A 280 -1.95 12.29 -9.20
CA ASP A 280 -2.39 11.92 -10.55
C ASP A 280 -3.29 10.66 -10.56
N CYS A 281 -4.29 10.63 -9.64
CA CYS A 281 -5.22 9.51 -9.48
C CYS A 281 -6.62 9.91 -9.92
N SER A 282 -7.32 9.02 -10.62
CA SER A 282 -8.66 9.34 -11.12
C SER A 282 -9.65 8.18 -10.94
N ASP A 283 -10.93 8.56 -10.89
CA ASP A 283 -12.05 7.63 -10.92
C ASP A 283 -12.03 6.60 -9.77
N GLY A 284 -11.45 7.00 -8.63
CA GLY A 284 -11.35 6.20 -7.42
C GLY A 284 -12.53 6.38 -6.48
N ARG A 285 -12.80 5.37 -5.65
CA ARG A 285 -13.77 5.40 -4.57
C ARG A 285 -13.10 5.12 -3.24
N PHE A 286 -13.26 6.04 -2.30
CA PHE A 286 -12.66 6.02 -0.97
C PHE A 286 -13.77 6.11 0.06
N THR A 287 -14.11 4.99 0.69
CA THR A 287 -15.30 4.92 1.55
C THR A 287 -15.02 4.23 2.89
N HIS A 288 -15.68 4.73 3.94
CA HIS A 288 -15.61 4.14 5.30
C HIS A 288 -14.19 4.03 5.87
N ASN A 289 -13.25 4.86 5.38
CA ASN A 289 -11.89 4.86 5.91
C ASN A 289 -11.79 5.74 7.16
N ARG A 290 -10.88 5.40 8.04
CA ARG A 290 -10.57 6.16 9.24
C ARG A 290 -9.16 6.77 9.11
N LEU A 291 -9.09 8.09 9.08
CA LEU A 291 -7.85 8.85 8.96
C LEU A 291 -7.69 9.68 10.24
N VAL A 292 -6.94 9.18 11.20
CA VAL A 292 -6.87 9.73 12.55
C VAL A 292 -5.44 9.98 13.00
N ASP A 293 -5.20 11.14 13.60
CA ASP A 293 -3.92 11.51 14.18
C ASP A 293 -2.76 11.48 13.18
N ASN A 294 -3.00 11.99 11.96
CA ASN A 294 -1.96 12.18 10.94
C ASN A 294 -1.53 13.66 10.86
N THR A 295 -0.36 13.96 10.32
CA THR A 295 -0.01 15.38 10.01
C THR A 295 -0.95 15.92 8.94
N VAL A 296 -1.16 15.19 7.86
CA VAL A 296 -2.16 15.45 6.83
C VAL A 296 -2.97 14.17 6.64
N ALA A 297 -4.29 14.23 6.79
CA ALA A 297 -5.10 13.03 6.57
C ALA A 297 -5.11 12.65 5.09
N ILE A 298 -5.51 13.58 4.20
CA ILE A 298 -5.62 13.33 2.77
C ILE A 298 -4.88 14.44 2.01
N PHE A 299 -3.95 14.06 1.16
CA PHE A 299 -3.24 14.94 0.24
C PHE A 299 -3.60 14.58 -1.21
N MET A 300 -4.04 15.55 -2.00
CA MET A 300 -4.46 15.35 -3.39
C MET A 300 -3.77 16.34 -4.31
N ASP A 301 -3.07 15.82 -5.33
CA ASP A 301 -2.43 16.58 -6.40
C ASP A 301 -2.70 15.89 -7.75
N GLY A 302 -3.13 16.60 -8.77
CA GLY A 302 -3.45 16.06 -10.09
C GLY A 302 -4.59 15.03 -10.13
N SER A 303 -5.33 14.88 -9.02
CA SER A 303 -6.26 13.77 -8.83
C SER A 303 -7.70 14.19 -9.12
N ASN A 304 -8.40 13.44 -10.00
CA ASN A 304 -9.64 13.89 -10.60
C ASN A 304 -10.77 12.86 -10.52
N ARG A 305 -12.03 13.34 -10.42
CA ARG A 305 -13.24 12.52 -10.44
C ARG A 305 -13.25 11.39 -9.42
N ASN A 306 -12.61 11.62 -8.28
CA ASN A 306 -12.66 10.67 -7.16
C ASN A 306 -13.86 10.96 -6.28
N ARG A 307 -14.43 9.93 -5.70
CA ARG A 307 -15.50 10.03 -4.70
C ARG A 307 -14.98 9.61 -3.33
N LEU A 308 -15.04 10.54 -2.39
CA LEU A 308 -14.66 10.32 -1.00
C LEU A 308 -15.92 10.45 -0.14
N SER A 309 -16.44 9.35 0.40
CA SER A 309 -17.68 9.38 1.17
C SER A 309 -17.61 8.52 2.43
N GLU A 310 -18.34 8.97 3.45
CA GLU A 310 -18.48 8.21 4.69
C GLU A 310 -17.14 7.88 5.37
N ASN A 311 -16.13 8.76 5.23
CA ASN A 311 -14.86 8.62 5.91
C ASN A 311 -14.84 9.43 7.20
N LEU A 312 -14.09 8.95 8.19
CA LEU A 312 -13.76 9.70 9.40
C LEU A 312 -12.38 10.35 9.23
N VAL A 313 -12.36 11.66 9.27
CA VAL A 313 -11.14 12.49 9.23
C VAL A 313 -11.06 13.23 10.56
N GLN A 314 -10.27 12.70 11.50
CA GLN A 314 -10.30 13.14 12.89
C GLN A 314 -8.91 13.43 13.47
N ASP A 315 -8.81 14.49 14.30
CA ASP A 315 -7.61 14.84 15.08
C ASP A 315 -6.34 15.01 14.23
N ASN A 316 -6.47 15.41 12.95
CA ASN A 316 -5.34 15.64 12.07
C ASN A 316 -4.92 17.11 12.08
N GLY A 317 -3.66 17.38 11.75
CA GLY A 317 -3.22 18.76 11.52
C GLY A 317 -3.96 19.36 10.32
N TRP A 318 -4.00 18.64 9.21
CA TRP A 318 -4.75 18.99 8.01
C TRP A 318 -5.69 17.84 7.64
N GLY A 319 -6.98 18.15 7.50
CA GLY A 319 -7.96 17.17 7.05
C GLY A 319 -7.74 16.82 5.57
N ILE A 320 -7.91 17.78 4.68
CA ILE A 320 -7.62 17.62 3.26
C ILE A 320 -6.72 18.76 2.79
N ILE A 321 -5.69 18.42 2.04
CA ILE A 321 -4.93 19.35 1.21
C ILE A 321 -5.26 19.04 -0.26
N LEU A 322 -5.86 19.99 -0.95
CA LEU A 322 -6.32 19.86 -2.33
C LEU A 322 -5.68 20.92 -3.22
N PHE A 323 -4.96 20.50 -4.25
CA PHE A 323 -4.31 21.39 -5.19
C PHE A 323 -5.20 21.76 -6.37
N SER A 324 -4.91 22.90 -7.02
CA SER A 324 -5.62 23.42 -8.20
C SER A 324 -5.60 22.50 -9.42
N SER A 325 -4.68 21.54 -9.43
CA SER A 325 -4.62 20.47 -10.43
C SER A 325 -5.72 19.41 -10.27
N CYS A 326 -6.50 19.46 -9.18
CA CYS A 326 -7.56 18.49 -8.88
C CYS A 326 -8.93 19.02 -9.33
N ALA A 327 -9.70 18.18 -10.03
CA ALA A 327 -10.98 18.56 -10.60
C ALA A 327 -12.05 17.47 -10.49
N GLY A 328 -13.31 17.87 -10.31
CA GLY A 328 -14.47 16.98 -10.34
C GLY A 328 -14.51 15.94 -9.21
N ASN A 329 -13.79 16.14 -8.12
CA ASN A 329 -13.87 15.27 -6.97
C ASN A 329 -15.10 15.59 -6.12
N GLU A 330 -15.67 14.58 -5.47
CA GLU A 330 -16.84 14.69 -4.62
C GLU A 330 -16.54 14.21 -3.20
N PHE A 331 -16.88 15.04 -2.23
CA PHE A 331 -16.73 14.78 -0.80
C PHE A 331 -18.11 14.87 -0.14
N ALA A 332 -18.73 13.75 0.23
CA ALA A 332 -20.07 13.74 0.81
C ALA A 332 -20.23 12.72 1.92
N GLY A 333 -20.94 13.05 2.96
CA GLY A 333 -21.20 12.16 4.10
C GLY A 333 -19.96 11.86 4.97
N ASN A 334 -18.85 12.60 4.79
CA ASN A 334 -17.67 12.42 5.63
C ASN A 334 -17.83 13.14 6.97
N ASN A 335 -17.16 12.64 7.99
CA ASN A 335 -17.04 13.29 9.29
C ASN A 335 -15.66 13.95 9.43
N PHE A 336 -15.63 15.28 9.40
CA PHE A 336 -14.44 16.08 9.71
C PHE A 336 -14.53 16.51 11.18
N TRP A 337 -13.76 15.86 12.03
CA TRP A 337 -13.84 16.05 13.47
C TRP A 337 -12.51 16.53 14.04
N ASN A 338 -12.51 17.69 14.70
CA ASN A 338 -11.37 18.20 15.47
C ASN A 338 -10.04 18.23 14.69
N ASN A 339 -10.07 18.61 13.41
CA ASN A 339 -8.86 18.83 12.63
C ASN A 339 -8.41 20.29 12.82
N ASP A 340 -7.09 20.55 12.95
CA ASP A 340 -6.60 21.93 13.10
C ASP A 340 -7.05 22.81 11.90
N TYR A 341 -7.00 22.21 10.68
CA TYR A 341 -7.51 22.81 9.43
C TYR A 341 -8.25 21.75 8.62
N PRO A 342 -9.59 21.83 8.53
CA PRO A 342 -10.39 20.83 7.82
C PRO A 342 -10.02 20.68 6.34
N VAL A 343 -9.89 21.84 5.64
CA VAL A 343 -9.55 21.87 4.21
C VAL A 343 -8.55 22.98 3.93
N ALA A 344 -7.53 22.69 3.14
CA ALA A 344 -6.58 23.66 2.61
C ALA A 344 -6.52 23.57 1.09
N LEU A 345 -6.56 24.73 0.44
CA LEU A 345 -6.56 24.90 -1.01
C LEU A 345 -5.50 25.93 -1.41
N ASP A 346 -4.98 25.82 -2.63
CA ASP A 346 -4.12 26.81 -3.26
C ASP A 346 -4.85 27.71 -4.28
N MET A 347 -6.18 27.57 -4.39
CA MET A 347 -7.05 28.27 -5.36
C MET A 347 -8.30 28.83 -4.69
N ARG A 348 -8.92 29.85 -5.33
CA ARG A 348 -10.20 30.42 -4.88
C ARG A 348 -11.40 29.67 -5.39
N TYR A 349 -11.33 29.14 -6.61
CA TYR A 349 -12.40 28.46 -7.31
C TYR A 349 -12.00 27.02 -7.60
N SER A 350 -12.95 26.12 -7.48
CA SER A 350 -12.76 24.71 -7.80
C SER A 350 -14.09 24.10 -8.23
N ASP A 351 -14.05 23.17 -9.17
CA ASP A 351 -15.18 22.33 -9.54
C ASP A 351 -15.29 21.06 -8.67
N ASN A 352 -14.43 20.93 -7.65
CA ASN A 352 -14.59 19.92 -6.63
C ASN A 352 -15.77 20.27 -5.72
N ARG A 353 -16.57 19.28 -5.36
CA ARG A 353 -17.80 19.47 -4.58
C ARG A 353 -17.65 18.87 -3.19
N PHE A 354 -18.15 19.59 -2.19
CA PHE A 354 -18.21 19.11 -0.80
C PHE A 354 -19.62 18.67 -0.40
N ASP A 355 -20.43 18.31 -1.37
CA ASP A 355 -21.75 17.71 -1.23
C ASP A 355 -22.07 16.88 -2.50
N ASP A 356 -23.08 16.02 -2.42
CA ASP A 356 -23.61 15.25 -3.55
C ASP A 356 -24.86 15.88 -4.20
N GLY A 357 -25.22 17.07 -3.74
CA GLY A 357 -26.43 17.80 -4.17
C GLY A 357 -27.63 17.65 -3.22
N ALA A 358 -27.54 16.78 -2.24
CA ALA A 358 -28.58 16.57 -1.21
C ALA A 358 -27.97 16.45 0.20
N ARG A 359 -26.74 15.95 0.29
CA ARG A 359 -26.04 15.68 1.55
C ARG A 359 -24.57 16.10 1.42
N GLY A 360 -24.12 16.90 2.37
CA GLY A 360 -22.72 17.31 2.52
C GLY A 360 -22.01 16.52 3.59
N ASN A 361 -21.11 17.17 4.35
CA ASN A 361 -20.28 16.54 5.37
C ASN A 361 -20.59 17.08 6.75
N TYR A 362 -20.23 16.33 7.77
CA TYR A 362 -20.21 16.83 9.12
C TYR A 362 -18.90 17.57 9.41
N TRP A 363 -18.99 18.75 10.00
CA TRP A 363 -17.87 19.63 10.35
C TRP A 363 -17.97 19.97 11.84
N SER A 364 -17.07 19.49 12.67
CA SER A 364 -17.12 19.74 14.13
C SER A 364 -17.03 21.22 14.50
N GLU A 365 -16.55 22.07 13.57
CA GLU A 365 -16.42 23.51 13.76
C GLU A 365 -17.65 24.29 13.30
N ASN A 366 -18.58 23.64 12.62
CA ASN A 366 -19.81 24.24 12.14
C ASN A 366 -20.80 24.36 13.33
N ALA A 367 -21.54 25.49 13.35
CA ALA A 367 -22.74 25.64 14.16
C ALA A 367 -23.96 25.51 13.23
N PRO A 368 -24.44 24.31 13.00
CA PRO A 368 -25.49 24.05 12.01
C PRO A 368 -26.83 24.62 12.47
N TYR A 369 -27.65 25.02 11.52
CA TYR A 369 -28.98 25.52 11.74
C TYR A 369 -29.96 24.74 10.87
N ASP A 370 -30.82 23.93 11.50
CA ASP A 370 -31.74 23.00 10.84
C ASP A 370 -33.17 23.34 11.29
N LEU A 371 -33.90 24.03 10.46
CA LEU A 371 -35.25 24.52 10.77
C LEU A 371 -36.34 23.49 10.52
N ASP A 372 -36.13 22.63 9.54
CA ASP A 372 -37.11 21.62 9.12
C ASP A 372 -36.83 20.25 9.76
N ALA A 373 -35.79 20.13 10.58
CA ALA A 373 -35.37 18.94 11.30
C ALA A 373 -35.08 17.73 10.39
N ASN A 374 -34.53 18.00 9.18
CA ASN A 374 -34.18 16.96 8.22
C ASN A 374 -32.77 16.39 8.43
N GLY A 375 -31.98 16.94 9.38
CA GLY A 375 -30.62 16.53 9.70
C GLY A 375 -29.53 17.17 8.81
N VAL A 376 -29.93 18.11 7.94
CA VAL A 376 -29.07 18.91 7.08
C VAL A 376 -29.23 20.37 7.48
N SER A 377 -28.13 21.10 7.56
CA SER A 377 -28.19 22.52 7.91
C SER A 377 -28.72 23.35 6.73
N ASP A 378 -29.66 24.25 7.02
CA ASP A 378 -30.17 25.26 6.06
C ASP A 378 -29.12 26.33 5.71
N VAL A 379 -27.99 26.36 6.40
CA VAL A 379 -26.90 27.31 6.17
C VAL A 379 -25.66 26.57 5.67
N ALA A 380 -25.21 26.97 4.50
CA ALA A 380 -23.98 26.43 3.90
C ALA A 380 -22.73 26.73 4.76
N PHE A 381 -21.79 25.82 4.80
CA PHE A 381 -20.54 25.94 5.53
C PHE A 381 -19.34 26.07 4.59
N SER A 382 -18.41 27.00 4.90
CA SER A 382 -17.12 27.14 4.19
C SER A 382 -16.01 26.46 4.99
N PRO A 383 -15.47 25.32 4.53
CA PRO A 383 -14.46 24.55 5.28
C PRO A 383 -13.03 25.11 5.15
N VAL A 384 -12.82 26.17 4.36
CA VAL A 384 -11.49 26.73 4.09
C VAL A 384 -11.27 27.97 4.93
N SER A 385 -10.25 27.96 5.80
CA SER A 385 -9.85 29.14 6.57
C SER A 385 -8.85 30.01 5.81
N ALA A 386 -8.85 31.35 6.07
CA ALA A 386 -7.88 32.26 5.48
C ALA A 386 -6.44 31.91 5.88
N PHE A 387 -6.22 31.44 7.09
CA PHE A 387 -4.89 30.97 7.51
C PHE A 387 -4.44 29.76 6.68
N ALA A 388 -5.32 28.78 6.49
CA ALA A 388 -5.04 27.59 5.67
C ALA A 388 -4.71 27.99 4.22
N PHE A 389 -5.47 28.91 3.65
CA PHE A 389 -5.24 29.44 2.31
C PHE A 389 -3.89 30.19 2.19
N LEU A 390 -3.59 31.09 3.14
CA LEU A 390 -2.32 31.81 3.16
C LEU A 390 -1.12 30.89 3.36
N SER A 391 -1.24 29.86 4.20
CA SER A 391 -0.16 28.88 4.42
C SER A 391 0.18 28.05 3.19
N LYS A 392 -0.74 27.96 2.22
CA LYS A 392 -0.47 27.33 0.93
C LYS A 392 0.29 28.24 -0.01
N GLN A 393 0.02 29.55 0.02
CA GLN A 393 0.77 30.52 -0.76
C GLN A 393 2.14 30.81 -0.17
N TYR A 394 2.24 30.80 1.16
CA TYR A 394 3.45 31.09 1.94
C TYR A 394 3.74 29.95 2.92
N PRO A 395 4.42 28.88 2.50
CA PRO A 395 4.62 27.66 3.31
C PRO A 395 5.26 27.92 4.70
N ASP A 396 6.08 28.95 4.83
CA ASP A 396 6.72 29.33 6.10
C ASP A 396 5.72 29.73 7.18
N LEU A 397 4.51 30.19 6.79
CA LEU A 397 3.44 30.50 7.74
C LEU A 397 2.93 29.26 8.48
N ALA A 398 3.16 28.06 7.98
CA ALA A 398 2.76 26.81 8.64
C ALA A 398 3.34 26.68 10.07
N ILE A 399 4.48 27.31 10.34
CA ILE A 399 5.07 27.40 11.70
C ILE A 399 4.12 28.09 12.67
N LEU A 400 3.32 29.03 12.18
CA LEU A 400 2.39 29.83 12.99
C LEU A 400 1.01 29.16 13.13
N SER A 401 0.81 27.96 12.64
CA SER A 401 -0.48 27.28 12.59
C SER A 401 -1.22 27.19 13.92
N ARG A 402 -0.47 27.09 15.03
CA ARG A 402 -1.03 27.07 16.40
C ARG A 402 -0.76 28.35 17.17
N SER A 403 -0.52 29.48 16.48
CA SER A 403 -0.26 30.77 17.12
C SER A 403 -1.57 31.49 17.48
N PRO A 404 -1.54 32.41 18.48
CA PRO A 404 -2.67 33.29 18.77
C PRO A 404 -3.12 34.14 17.56
N ALA A 405 -2.20 34.47 16.64
CA ALA A 405 -2.51 35.21 15.44
C ALA A 405 -3.38 34.39 14.46
N ALA A 406 -3.08 33.11 14.28
CA ALA A 406 -3.90 32.21 13.49
C ALA A 406 -5.30 32.03 14.11
N ALA A 407 -5.38 31.89 15.43
CA ALA A 407 -6.65 31.80 16.15
C ALA A 407 -7.48 33.12 16.02
N ALA A 408 -6.84 34.28 16.14
CA ALA A 408 -7.52 35.57 15.96
C ALA A 408 -8.05 35.75 14.53
N LEU A 409 -7.30 35.32 13.51
CA LEU A 409 -7.74 35.33 12.11
C LEU A 409 -8.98 34.43 11.92
N SER A 410 -8.99 33.24 12.51
CA SER A 410 -10.14 32.32 12.43
C SER A 410 -11.41 32.93 13.08
N VAL A 411 -11.26 33.68 14.17
CA VAL A 411 -12.39 34.41 14.80
C VAL A 411 -12.88 35.53 13.87
N ALA A 412 -11.97 36.28 13.27
CA ALA A 412 -12.30 37.38 12.36
C ALA A 412 -13.06 36.88 11.10
N GLU A 413 -12.66 35.75 10.54
CA GLU A 413 -13.34 35.13 9.38
C GLU A 413 -14.79 34.72 9.65
N ARG A 414 -15.07 34.25 10.88
CA ARG A 414 -16.44 33.87 11.29
C ARG A 414 -17.37 35.09 11.37
N THR A 415 -16.81 36.23 11.72
CA THR A 415 -17.57 37.50 11.89
C THR A 415 -17.65 38.34 10.62
N ILE A 416 -16.64 38.25 9.77
CA ILE A 416 -16.51 39.07 8.55
C ILE A 416 -16.44 38.15 7.31
N PRO A 417 -17.57 37.86 6.64
CA PRO A 417 -17.61 36.96 5.47
C PRO A 417 -16.68 37.37 4.33
N ALA A 418 -16.37 38.67 4.19
CA ALA A 418 -15.46 39.17 3.16
C ALA A 418 -14.01 38.70 3.31
N LEU A 419 -13.63 38.16 4.49
CA LEU A 419 -12.32 37.57 4.73
C LEU A 419 -12.22 36.11 4.28
N ARG A 420 -13.30 35.46 3.87
CA ARG A 420 -13.30 34.09 3.38
C ARG A 420 -12.50 34.00 2.08
N PRO A 421 -11.48 33.14 2.02
CA PRO A 421 -10.52 33.13 0.92
C PRO A 421 -11.01 32.37 -0.32
N SER A 422 -12.05 31.55 -0.17
CA SER A 422 -12.54 30.62 -1.20
C SER A 422 -14.06 30.67 -1.31
N GLU A 423 -14.58 30.48 -2.53
CA GLU A 423 -16.01 30.28 -2.78
C GLU A 423 -16.45 28.81 -2.62
N ILE A 424 -15.54 27.94 -2.18
CA ILE A 424 -15.87 26.53 -1.94
C ILE A 424 -16.69 26.44 -0.65
N VAL A 425 -17.87 25.86 -0.82
CA VAL A 425 -18.84 25.65 0.26
C VAL A 425 -19.38 24.22 0.22
N ASP A 426 -19.67 23.70 1.39
CA ASP A 426 -20.59 22.60 1.59
C ASP A 426 -21.99 23.21 1.70
N ARG A 427 -22.86 22.90 0.75
CA ARG A 427 -24.21 23.51 0.67
C ARG A 427 -25.21 22.80 1.58
N TYR A 428 -24.91 21.57 1.98
CA TYR A 428 -25.80 20.69 2.73
C TYR A 428 -25.08 20.06 3.93
N PRO A 429 -24.43 20.87 4.80
CA PRO A 429 -23.64 20.31 5.90
C PRO A 429 -24.53 19.55 6.88
N LEU A 430 -24.02 18.43 7.40
CA LEU A 430 -24.75 17.59 8.32
C LEU A 430 -24.79 18.22 9.72
N VAL A 431 -25.96 18.13 10.37
CA VAL A 431 -26.17 18.62 11.74
C VAL A 431 -25.51 17.71 12.79
N SER A 432 -25.42 16.43 12.50
CA SER A 432 -24.79 15.43 13.37
C SER A 432 -23.87 14.54 12.57
N PRO A 433 -22.87 13.92 13.21
CA PRO A 433 -21.97 13.01 12.53
C PRO A 433 -22.74 11.90 11.81
N ALA A 434 -22.32 11.61 10.58
CA ALA A 434 -22.81 10.44 9.86
C ALA A 434 -22.46 9.17 10.63
N SER A 435 -23.40 8.22 10.69
CA SER A 435 -23.15 6.91 11.31
C SER A 435 -22.02 6.20 10.56
N MET A 436 -21.01 5.80 11.28
CA MET A 436 -19.85 5.07 10.73
C MET A 436 -19.70 3.74 11.44
N VAL A 437 -19.50 2.68 10.66
CA VAL A 437 -18.99 1.42 11.18
C VAL A 437 -17.46 1.52 11.20
N PRO A 438 -16.81 1.62 12.36
CA PRO A 438 -15.37 1.67 12.41
C PRO A 438 -14.81 0.36 11.84
N PRO A 439 -13.67 0.41 11.09
CA PRO A 439 -12.98 -0.80 10.71
C PRO A 439 -12.62 -1.60 11.96
N ALA A 440 -12.75 -2.93 11.89
CA ALA A 440 -12.28 -3.78 12.98
C ALA A 440 -10.77 -3.53 13.17
N PRO A 441 -10.31 -3.19 14.39
CA PRO A 441 -8.91 -2.89 14.59
C PRO A 441 -8.08 -4.14 14.31
N ALA A 442 -7.24 -4.11 13.28
CA ALA A 442 -6.13 -5.04 13.18
C ALA A 442 -5.31 -4.90 14.47
N ALA A 443 -4.97 -6.01 15.11
CA ALA A 443 -4.27 -6.02 16.39
C ALA A 443 -3.09 -5.03 16.38
N GLU A 444 -3.02 -4.13 17.35
CA GLU A 444 -1.91 -3.18 17.44
C GLU A 444 -0.59 -3.94 17.59
N PRO A 445 0.47 -3.49 16.90
CA PRO A 445 1.79 -4.01 17.17
C PRO A 445 2.12 -3.68 18.64
N PRO A 446 2.85 -4.56 19.35
CA PRO A 446 3.22 -4.32 20.73
C PRO A 446 3.93 -2.95 20.84
N VAL A 447 3.39 -2.07 21.65
CA VAL A 447 4.05 -0.81 21.99
C VAL A 447 5.35 -1.20 22.71
N ARG A 448 6.50 -0.99 22.08
CA ARG A 448 7.75 -1.01 22.81
C ARG A 448 7.68 0.14 23.80
N SER A 449 7.52 -0.16 25.08
CA SER A 449 7.74 0.81 26.12
C SER A 449 9.17 1.35 25.93
N ALA A 450 9.27 2.63 25.62
CA ALA A 450 10.54 3.34 25.66
C ALA A 450 10.94 3.50 27.14
N ASN A 451 11.22 2.40 27.83
CA ASN A 451 11.92 2.39 29.09
C ASN A 451 13.40 2.61 28.79
N GLY A 452 13.83 3.82 28.89
CA GLY A 452 15.25 4.19 28.75
C GLY A 452 15.39 5.67 28.45
N THR A 453 15.33 6.51 29.52
CA THR A 453 16.06 7.78 29.64
C THR A 453 16.07 8.72 28.42
N ARG A 454 15.04 9.55 28.27
CA ARG A 454 15.13 10.89 27.65
C ARG A 454 14.04 11.84 28.19
N ALA A 455 13.86 11.89 29.49
CA ALA A 455 13.33 13.08 30.16
C ALA A 455 14.53 13.84 30.72
N MET A 456 14.99 14.87 30.04
CA MET A 456 15.76 16.02 30.45
C MET A 456 16.73 16.52 29.35
N ALA A 457 16.18 17.00 28.26
CA ALA A 457 16.93 17.88 27.36
C ALA A 457 16.06 18.96 26.69
N GLY A 458 14.79 19.12 27.13
CA GLY A 458 13.85 20.10 26.58
C GLY A 458 13.73 21.42 27.37
N ALA A 459 14.23 21.50 28.56
CA ALA A 459 14.06 22.68 29.42
C ALA A 459 15.23 23.71 29.35
N GLY A 460 16.33 23.40 28.69
CA GLY A 460 17.51 24.26 28.61
C GLY A 460 17.56 25.24 27.44
N PHE A 461 16.77 25.00 26.37
CA PHE A 461 16.87 25.80 25.13
C PHE A 461 15.90 26.99 25.02
N LEU A 462 14.93 27.09 25.93
CA LEU A 462 13.96 28.21 25.94
C LEU A 462 14.45 29.45 26.74
N LEU A 463 15.52 29.33 27.53
CA LEU A 463 16.01 30.47 28.32
C LEU A 463 17.11 31.28 27.60
N VAL A 464 17.72 30.78 26.54
CA VAL A 464 18.76 31.48 25.77
C VAL A 464 18.19 32.33 24.62
N ALA A 465 17.02 32.02 24.14
CA ALA A 465 16.35 32.79 23.07
C ALA A 465 15.68 34.08 23.58
N ALA A 466 15.31 34.14 24.86
CA ALA A 466 14.67 35.33 25.46
C ALA A 466 15.65 36.44 25.83
N THR A 467 16.92 36.11 26.05
CA THR A 467 17.96 37.12 26.38
C THR A 467 18.66 37.70 25.16
N GLY A 468 18.57 37.06 24.00
CA GLY A 468 19.15 37.54 22.73
C GLY A 468 18.33 38.64 22.04
N LEU A 469 17.02 38.67 22.24
CA LEU A 469 16.12 39.65 21.62
C LEU A 469 16.03 40.96 22.37
N ALA A 470 16.36 41.02 23.67
CA ALA A 470 16.42 42.27 24.44
C ALA A 470 17.68 43.09 24.14
N GLY A 471 18.73 42.48 23.60
CA GLY A 471 20.00 43.16 23.27
C GLY A 471 20.00 43.89 21.91
N LEU A 472 19.09 43.55 21.01
CA LEU A 472 18.99 44.14 19.66
C LEU A 472 18.08 45.37 19.59
N PHE A 473 17.21 45.60 20.59
CA PHE A 473 16.33 46.77 20.63
C PHE A 473 16.96 48.02 21.26
N VAL A 474 18.08 47.89 21.95
CA VAL A 474 18.77 49.03 22.63
C VAL A 474 19.88 49.65 21.76
N ARG A 475 20.28 49.03 20.65
CA ARG A 475 21.36 49.59 19.77
C ARG A 475 20.86 50.32 18.52
N GLY A 476 19.56 50.42 18.30
CA GLY A 476 18.95 51.11 17.12
C GLY A 476 18.62 52.60 17.35
N TRP A 477 18.86 53.19 18.51
CA TRP A 477 18.47 54.60 18.84
C TRP A 477 19.61 55.54 19.15
N ARG A 478 20.78 55.28 18.58
CA ARG A 478 21.86 56.30 18.52
C ARG A 478 22.61 56.20 17.20
N ARG A 479 22.00 56.79 16.17
CA ARG A 479 22.70 57.50 15.09
C ARG A 479 21.63 58.19 14.20
#